data_a82dfaca3dee7f1e25baa73b17115b31
#
_entry.id   a82dfaca3dee7f1e25baa73b17115b31
#
_cell.length_a   1.000
_cell.length_b   1.000
_cell.length_c   1.000
_cell.angle_alpha   90.00
_cell.angle_beta   90.00
_cell.angle_gamma   90.00
#
_symmetry.space_group_name_H-M   'P 1'
#
loop_
_entity.id
_entity.type
_entity.pdbx_description
1 polymer ?
#
loop_
_entity_poly.entity_id
_entity_poly.type
_entity_poly.pdbx_seq_one_letter_code
_entity_poly.pdbx_strand_id
1 'polypeptide(L)'
;MNLYGELWLTALDRLVRLGQFLGRIGWAGKSFDPKTGTGYNRLTGSSRPFAFLTLPRYKFERVNGELVGFHFYHSIEKSPIAPYGQVRSIRYDAPEHANPLVMPRTRDELVEIVPDVFLGRAALREKNGFKVVGYFGLRYPVGG
;
A
#
# COMPACT_ATOMS: atom_id res chain seq x y z
N MET A 1 13.55 5.52 0.76
CA MET A 1 12.80 6.00 1.93
C MET A 1 11.84 4.91 2.39
N ASN A 2 12.06 4.38 3.55
CA ASN A 2 11.24 3.33 4.13
C ASN A 2 10.33 3.91 5.22
N LEU A 3 9.02 3.70 5.10
CA LEU A 3 8.04 4.10 6.09
C LEU A 3 7.45 2.87 6.76
N TYR A 4 7.32 2.91 8.08
CA TYR A 4 6.67 1.89 8.88
C TYR A 4 5.19 2.23 9.05
N GLY A 5 4.33 1.22 9.06
CA GLY A 5 2.91 1.44 8.98
C GLY A 5 2.05 0.58 9.89
N GLU A 6 0.89 1.11 10.20
CA GLU A 6 -0.23 0.43 10.86
C GLU A 6 -1.47 0.57 9.98
N LEU A 7 -2.31 -0.44 9.99
CA LEU A 7 -3.50 -0.52 9.14
C LEU A 7 -4.77 -0.56 10.00
N TRP A 8 -5.73 0.31 9.69
CA TRP A 8 -7.08 0.32 10.26
C TRP A 8 -8.12 0.11 9.17
N LEU A 9 -9.06 -0.80 9.39
CA LEU A 9 -10.14 -1.12 8.46
C LEU A 9 -11.44 -0.43 8.85
N THR A 10 -12.10 0.17 7.88
CA THR A 10 -13.33 0.93 8.09
C THR A 10 -14.59 0.27 7.52
N ALA A 11 -14.44 -0.79 6.73
CA ALA A 11 -15.56 -1.45 6.06
C ALA A 11 -15.64 -2.93 6.43
N LEU A 12 -16.83 -3.36 6.88
CA LEU A 12 -17.12 -4.71 7.33
C LEU A 12 -17.45 -5.70 6.20
N ASP A 13 -17.45 -5.27 4.94
CA ASP A 13 -17.88 -6.11 3.83
C ASP A 13 -16.70 -6.73 3.06
N ARG A 14 -16.92 -7.27 1.88
CA ARG A 14 -15.96 -8.07 1.04
C ARG A 14 -14.50 -7.59 1.04
N LEU A 15 -14.25 -6.36 1.49
CA LEU A 15 -12.97 -5.67 1.58
C LEU A 15 -12.20 -5.96 2.87
N VAL A 16 -12.87 -6.49 3.89
CA VAL A 16 -12.23 -7.11 5.06
C VAL A 16 -11.23 -8.18 4.61
N ARG A 17 -11.49 -8.83 3.47
CA ARG A 17 -10.58 -9.82 2.90
C ARG A 17 -9.24 -9.22 2.46
N LEU A 18 -9.22 -8.00 1.89
CA LEU A 18 -7.95 -7.36 1.53
C LEU A 18 -7.16 -6.93 2.77
N GLY A 19 -7.82 -6.32 3.74
CA GLY A 19 -7.17 -5.93 4.99
C GLY A 19 -6.76 -7.13 5.84
N GLN A 20 -7.59 -8.18 5.90
CA GLN A 20 -7.21 -9.44 6.53
C GLN A 20 -6.05 -10.10 5.77
N PHE A 21 -6.04 -10.00 4.46
CA PHE A 21 -4.95 -10.49 3.63
C PHE A 21 -3.64 -9.74 3.93
N LEU A 22 -3.65 -8.41 3.90
CA LEU A 22 -2.46 -7.60 4.23
C LEU A 22 -2.02 -7.79 5.69
N GLY A 23 -2.95 -7.87 6.63
CA GLY A 23 -2.65 -8.17 8.02
C GLY A 23 -2.07 -9.58 8.22
N ARG A 24 -2.56 -10.58 7.49
CA ARG A 24 -2.07 -11.96 7.55
C ARG A 24 -0.71 -12.15 6.90
N ILE A 25 -0.40 -11.43 5.83
CA ILE A 25 0.94 -11.46 5.22
C ILE A 25 1.96 -10.58 5.95
N GLY A 26 1.55 -9.92 7.03
CA GLY A 26 2.44 -9.13 7.88
C GLY A 26 2.97 -7.89 7.14
N TRP A 27 2.09 -6.98 6.78
CA TRP A 27 2.49 -5.71 6.19
C TRP A 27 3.28 -4.86 7.18
N ALA A 28 4.47 -4.43 6.78
CA ALA A 28 5.39 -3.66 7.62
C ALA A 28 5.52 -2.19 7.19
N GLY A 29 4.92 -1.82 6.07
CA GLY A 29 4.97 -0.46 5.54
C GLY A 29 5.31 -0.39 4.06
N LYS A 30 5.75 0.77 3.62
CA LYS A 30 6.07 1.05 2.21
C LYS A 30 7.46 1.64 2.06
N SER A 31 8.10 1.33 0.95
CA SER A 31 9.33 1.99 0.50
C SER A 31 9.04 2.84 -0.74
N PHE A 32 9.62 4.02 -0.80
CA PHE A 32 9.45 4.97 -1.90
C PHE A 32 10.80 5.36 -2.48
N ASP A 33 10.89 5.42 -3.79
CA ASP A 33 11.98 6.04 -4.50
C ASP A 33 11.48 7.34 -5.16
N PRO A 34 11.83 8.51 -4.62
CA PRO A 34 11.36 9.78 -5.15
C PRO A 34 11.99 10.14 -6.51
N LYS A 35 13.11 9.53 -6.88
CA LYS A 35 13.78 9.79 -8.15
C LYS A 35 13.07 9.13 -9.32
N THR A 36 12.61 7.92 -9.11
CA THR A 36 11.92 7.12 -10.15
C THR A 36 10.41 7.21 -10.06
N GLY A 37 9.85 7.70 -8.95
CA GLY A 37 8.41 7.69 -8.70
C GLY A 37 7.86 6.28 -8.46
N THR A 38 8.71 5.35 -8.05
CA THR A 38 8.34 3.95 -7.81
C THR A 38 8.42 3.59 -6.34
N GLY A 39 7.83 2.46 -5.98
CA GLY A 39 7.92 1.92 -4.63
C GLY A 39 7.35 0.52 -4.52
N TYR A 40 7.40 -0.02 -3.32
CA TYR A 40 6.89 -1.35 -3.02
C TYR A 40 6.42 -1.45 -1.56
N ASN A 41 5.58 -2.43 -1.29
CA ASN A 41 5.18 -2.77 0.06
C ASN A 41 6.22 -3.68 0.72
N ARG A 42 6.51 -3.41 1.98
CA ARG A 42 7.43 -4.20 2.81
C ARG A 42 6.62 -5.16 3.66
N LEU A 43 7.09 -6.39 3.75
CA LEU A 43 6.43 -7.48 4.46
C LEU A 43 7.34 -8.06 5.52
N THR A 44 6.77 -8.57 6.61
CA THR A 44 7.55 -9.23 7.66
C THR A 44 7.98 -10.63 7.21
N GLY A 45 9.17 -11.06 7.60
CA GLY A 45 9.72 -12.36 7.21
C GLY A 45 8.94 -13.57 7.75
N SER A 46 8.19 -13.40 8.84
CA SER A 46 7.34 -14.43 9.44
C SER A 46 6.12 -14.81 8.59
N SER A 47 5.73 -13.96 7.66
CA SER A 47 4.58 -14.18 6.77
C SER A 47 4.90 -14.92 5.47
N ARG A 48 6.17 -15.21 5.23
CA ARG A 48 6.65 -15.83 3.99
C ARG A 48 5.90 -17.11 3.59
N PRO A 49 5.70 -18.11 4.47
CA PRO A 49 4.97 -19.32 4.09
C PRO A 49 3.52 -19.03 3.69
N PHE A 50 2.89 -18.10 4.40
CA PHE A 50 1.50 -17.74 4.16
C PHE A 50 1.32 -16.98 2.84
N ALA A 51 2.22 -16.05 2.52
CA ALA A 51 2.22 -15.32 1.27
C ALA A 51 2.35 -16.26 0.05
N PHE A 52 3.23 -17.25 0.12
CA PHE A 52 3.39 -18.25 -0.94
C PHE A 52 2.17 -19.19 -1.08
N LEU A 53 1.50 -19.53 0.00
CA LEU A 53 0.30 -20.36 -0.02
C LEU A 53 -0.92 -19.63 -0.60
N THR A 54 -1.06 -18.34 -0.32
CA THR A 54 -2.21 -17.54 -0.77
C THR A 54 -2.04 -16.97 -2.17
N LEU A 55 -0.82 -16.71 -2.59
CA LEU A 55 -0.49 -16.14 -3.90
C LEU A 55 0.64 -16.92 -4.58
N PRO A 56 0.45 -18.20 -4.91
CA PRO A 56 1.52 -19.06 -5.40
C PRO A 56 2.09 -18.62 -6.75
N ARG A 57 1.35 -17.83 -7.52
CA ARG A 57 1.77 -17.31 -8.84
C ARG A 57 2.38 -15.93 -8.79
N TYR A 58 2.26 -15.23 -7.66
CA TYR A 58 2.84 -13.90 -7.48
C TYR A 58 4.28 -14.01 -6.97
N LYS A 59 5.18 -13.31 -7.63
CA LYS A 59 6.60 -13.32 -7.27
C LYS A 59 6.88 -12.21 -6.26
N PHE A 60 7.07 -12.58 -5.02
CA PHE A 60 7.67 -11.71 -4.02
C PHE A 60 9.18 -11.64 -4.23
N GLU A 61 9.77 -10.49 -3.96
CA GLU A 61 11.20 -10.25 -4.09
C GLU A 61 11.85 -10.10 -2.72
N ARG A 62 13.17 -10.15 -2.68
CA ARG A 62 13.97 -9.80 -1.50
C ARG A 62 14.84 -8.60 -1.80
N VAL A 63 14.69 -7.57 -0.98
CA VAL A 63 15.51 -6.35 -1.04
C VAL A 63 16.10 -6.13 0.34
N ASN A 64 17.43 -6.10 0.43
CA ASN A 64 18.16 -5.94 1.71
C ASN A 64 17.69 -6.91 2.82
N GLY A 65 17.36 -8.15 2.47
CA GLY A 65 16.91 -9.18 3.41
C GLY A 65 15.42 -9.13 3.75
N GLU A 66 14.70 -8.09 3.36
CA GLU A 66 13.25 -7.98 3.55
C GLU A 66 12.48 -8.58 2.39
N LEU A 67 11.32 -9.18 2.69
CA LEU A 67 10.36 -9.59 1.68
C LEU A 67 9.58 -8.37 1.20
N VAL A 68 9.52 -8.18 -0.11
CA VAL A 68 8.82 -7.05 -0.72
C VAL A 68 7.91 -7.52 -1.85
N GLY A 69 6.87 -6.73 -2.12
CA GLY A 69 5.94 -7.00 -3.21
C GLY A 69 4.96 -5.87 -3.39
N PHE A 70 3.98 -6.08 -4.26
CA PHE A 70 2.96 -5.10 -4.60
C PHE A 70 3.60 -3.75 -4.97
N HIS A 71 4.39 -3.78 -6.03
CA HIS A 71 5.06 -2.60 -6.59
C HIS A 71 4.05 -1.57 -7.05
N PHE A 72 4.41 -0.30 -6.96
CA PHE A 72 3.54 0.80 -7.31
C PHE A 72 4.30 1.98 -7.93
N TYR A 73 3.56 2.82 -8.63
CA TYR A 73 3.98 4.19 -8.95
C TYR A 73 3.36 5.18 -7.99
N HIS A 74 4.07 6.26 -7.72
CA HIS A 74 3.56 7.35 -6.91
C HIS A 74 3.87 8.72 -7.49
N SER A 75 2.98 9.67 -7.26
CA SER A 75 3.11 11.07 -7.68
C SER A 75 2.32 11.98 -6.75
N ILE A 76 2.65 13.28 -6.76
CA ILE A 76 1.82 14.27 -6.08
C ILE A 76 0.78 14.77 -7.08
N GLU A 77 -0.49 14.65 -6.74
CA GLU A 77 -1.60 15.05 -7.61
C GLU A 77 -2.85 15.40 -6.81
N LYS A 78 -3.83 15.98 -7.47
CA LYS A 78 -5.14 16.21 -6.86
C LYS A 78 -5.83 14.88 -6.58
N SER A 79 -6.45 14.79 -5.40
CA SER A 79 -7.24 13.61 -5.04
C SER A 79 -8.54 13.56 -5.85
N PRO A 80 -8.87 12.44 -6.53
CA PRO A 80 -10.19 12.22 -7.09
C PRO A 80 -11.25 11.89 -6.04
N ILE A 81 -10.82 11.60 -4.80
CA ILE A 81 -11.71 11.21 -3.68
C ILE A 81 -12.06 12.42 -2.84
N ALA A 82 -11.11 13.34 -2.64
CA ALA A 82 -11.30 14.58 -1.90
C ALA A 82 -10.76 15.75 -2.73
N PRO A 83 -11.61 16.56 -3.34
CA PRO A 83 -11.22 17.55 -4.35
C PRO A 83 -10.44 18.75 -3.81
N TYR A 84 -10.20 18.83 -2.53
CA TYR A 84 -9.66 20.02 -1.85
C TYR A 84 -8.16 19.96 -1.53
N GLY A 85 -7.44 18.97 -2.01
CA GLY A 85 -6.03 18.85 -1.65
C GLY A 85 -5.18 18.08 -2.64
N GLN A 86 -3.89 18.35 -2.55
CA GLN A 86 -2.90 17.50 -3.18
C GLN A 86 -2.53 16.36 -2.22
N VAL A 87 -2.38 15.17 -2.78
CA VAL A 87 -2.01 13.96 -2.08
C VAL A 87 -0.85 13.28 -2.78
N ARG A 88 -0.09 12.50 -2.06
CA ARG A 88 0.75 11.48 -2.71
C ARG A 88 -0.13 10.31 -3.09
N SER A 89 -0.39 10.21 -4.37
CA SER A 89 -1.12 9.08 -4.96
C SER A 89 -0.20 7.89 -5.12
N ILE A 90 -0.69 6.70 -4.79
CA ILE A 90 -0.02 5.42 -4.94
C ILE A 90 -0.91 4.54 -5.80
N ARG A 91 -0.39 4.07 -6.94
CA ARG A 91 -1.14 3.33 -7.95
C ARG A 91 -0.48 1.98 -8.22
N TYR A 92 -1.29 0.95 -8.28
CA TYR A 92 -0.86 -0.45 -8.44
C TYR A 92 -1.26 -1.05 -9.80
N ASP A 93 -1.78 -0.25 -10.70
CA ASP A 93 -2.43 -0.70 -11.95
C ASP A 93 -1.47 -0.86 -13.13
N ALA A 94 -0.18 -0.60 -12.94
CA ALA A 94 0.81 -0.78 -14.00
C ALA A 94 0.96 -2.26 -14.37
N PRO A 95 0.76 -2.63 -15.65
CA PRO A 95 0.80 -4.03 -16.09
C PRO A 95 2.13 -4.73 -15.82
N GLU A 96 3.24 -4.01 -15.90
CA GLU A 96 4.58 -4.53 -15.63
C GLU A 96 4.79 -4.99 -14.18
N HIS A 97 4.02 -4.47 -13.25
CA HIS A 97 4.07 -4.89 -11.86
C HIS A 97 3.34 -6.21 -11.60
N ALA A 98 2.45 -6.63 -12.52
CA ALA A 98 1.67 -7.87 -12.42
C ALA A 98 1.04 -8.08 -11.03
N ASN A 99 0.57 -7.00 -10.40
CA ASN A 99 -0.03 -7.05 -9.08
C ASN A 99 -1.29 -7.93 -9.08
N PRO A 100 -1.46 -8.80 -8.07
CA PRO A 100 -2.53 -9.78 -8.07
C PRO A 100 -3.84 -9.24 -7.49
N LEU A 101 -4.92 -9.99 -7.72
CA LEU A 101 -6.24 -9.81 -7.11
C LEU A 101 -6.82 -8.42 -7.36
N VAL A 102 -7.19 -7.73 -6.29
CA VAL A 102 -7.78 -6.38 -6.33
C VAL A 102 -6.74 -5.27 -6.35
N MET A 103 -5.45 -5.59 -6.23
CA MET A 103 -4.39 -4.58 -6.17
C MET A 103 -4.41 -3.62 -7.36
N PRO A 104 -4.59 -4.06 -8.63
CA PRO A 104 -4.66 -3.12 -9.75
C PRO A 104 -5.83 -2.13 -9.68
N ARG A 105 -6.85 -2.43 -8.88
CA ARG A 105 -8.00 -1.53 -8.64
C ARG A 105 -7.82 -0.67 -7.39
N THR A 106 -6.77 -0.91 -6.64
CA THR A 106 -6.47 -0.16 -5.41
C THR A 106 -5.74 1.13 -5.74
N ARG A 107 -6.16 2.18 -5.08
CA ARG A 107 -5.48 3.47 -5.02
C ARG A 107 -5.28 3.84 -3.57
N ASP A 108 -4.06 4.10 -3.18
CA ASP A 108 -3.78 4.71 -1.89
C ASP A 108 -3.51 6.20 -2.08
N GLU A 109 -3.89 6.97 -1.09
CA GLU A 109 -3.56 8.39 -0.99
C GLU A 109 -2.94 8.69 0.36
N LEU A 110 -1.87 9.46 0.35
CA LEU A 110 -1.06 9.74 1.52
C LEU A 110 -0.91 11.24 1.72
N VAL A 111 -1.14 11.71 2.94
CA VAL A 111 -0.89 13.09 3.37
C VAL A 111 0.00 13.11 4.60
N GLU A 112 0.89 14.06 4.68
CA GLU A 112 1.67 14.31 5.88
C GLU A 112 0.82 15.12 6.87
N ILE A 113 0.65 14.61 8.09
CA ILE A 113 -0.19 15.25 9.12
C ILE A 113 0.64 16.01 10.16
N VAL A 114 1.84 15.53 10.44
CA VAL A 114 2.89 16.22 11.17
C VAL A 114 4.23 15.76 10.59
N PRO A 115 5.34 16.44 10.83
CA PRO A 115 6.65 16.03 10.28
C PRO A 115 6.93 14.55 10.48
N ASP A 116 7.26 13.87 9.39
CA ASP A 116 7.61 12.44 9.34
C ASP A 116 6.48 11.45 9.68
N VAL A 117 5.22 11.92 9.84
CA VAL A 117 4.05 11.09 10.09
C VAL A 117 2.98 11.33 9.02
N PHE A 118 2.57 10.26 8.39
CA PHE A 118 1.65 10.29 7.26
C PHE A 118 0.39 9.49 7.57
N LEU A 119 -0.75 10.05 7.19
CA LEU A 119 -2.01 9.33 7.15
C LEU A 119 -2.31 8.93 5.71
N GLY A 120 -2.58 7.66 5.51
CA GLY A 120 -3.00 7.10 4.24
C GLY A 120 -4.41 6.56 4.28
N ARG A 121 -5.06 6.60 3.14
CA ARG A 121 -6.31 5.88 2.91
C ARG A 121 -6.17 4.98 1.70
N ALA A 122 -6.75 3.80 1.79
CA ALA A 122 -6.87 2.87 0.68
C ALA A 122 -8.28 2.94 0.10
N ALA A 123 -8.38 3.02 -1.21
CA ALA A 123 -9.64 3.04 -1.93
C ALA A 123 -9.64 2.04 -3.08
N LEU A 124 -10.80 1.49 -3.38
CA LEU A 124 -11.01 0.63 -4.54
C LEU A 124 -11.75 1.40 -5.62
N ARG A 125 -11.29 1.23 -6.87
CA ARG A 125 -11.98 1.72 -8.05
C ARG A 125 -13.28 0.96 -8.24
N GLU A 126 -14.37 1.69 -8.33
CA GLU A 126 -15.70 1.22 -8.67
C GLU A 126 -16.17 1.82 -10.00
N LYS A 127 -17.35 1.44 -10.47
CA LYS A 127 -17.92 1.92 -11.73
C LYS A 127 -18.00 3.44 -11.84
N ASN A 128 -18.29 4.13 -10.72
CA ASN A 128 -18.54 5.56 -10.67
C ASN A 128 -17.53 6.32 -9.76
N GLY A 129 -16.32 5.80 -9.58
CA GLY A 129 -15.31 6.47 -8.77
C GLY A 129 -14.57 5.53 -7.84
N PHE A 130 -14.28 5.98 -6.63
CA PHE A 130 -13.52 5.25 -5.63
C PHE A 130 -14.31 5.10 -4.33
N LYS A 131 -14.21 3.94 -3.71
CA LYS A 131 -14.73 3.66 -2.38
C LYS A 131 -13.56 3.50 -1.41
N VAL A 132 -13.49 4.34 -0.39
CA VAL A 132 -12.51 4.20 0.70
C VAL A 132 -12.82 2.94 1.49
N VAL A 133 -11.81 2.11 1.71
CA VAL A 133 -11.94 0.79 2.33
C VAL A 133 -11.11 0.64 3.60
N GLY A 134 -10.16 1.53 3.83
CA GLY A 134 -9.33 1.50 5.02
C GLY A 134 -8.44 2.73 5.14
N TYR A 135 -7.84 2.85 6.31
CA TYR A 135 -6.83 3.86 6.61
C TYR A 135 -5.58 3.18 7.16
N PHE A 136 -4.43 3.82 6.95
CA PHE A 136 -3.16 3.36 7.48
C PHE A 136 -2.28 4.53 7.88
N GLY A 137 -1.45 4.34 8.87
CA GLY A 137 -0.41 5.28 9.27
C GLY A 137 0.95 4.85 8.75
N LEU A 138 1.75 5.79 8.33
CA LEU A 138 3.16 5.58 8.01
C LEU A 138 3.99 6.60 8.77
N ARG A 139 5.16 6.20 9.21
CA ARG A 139 6.13 7.09 9.83
C ARG A 139 7.56 6.73 9.44
N TYR A 140 8.45 7.71 9.48
CA TYR A 140 9.86 7.42 9.46
C TYR A 140 10.25 6.63 10.72
N PRO A 141 11.27 5.78 10.61
CA PRO A 141 11.83 5.18 11.81
C PRO A 141 12.28 6.31 12.76
N VAL A 142 11.87 6.20 14.01
CA VAL A 142 12.41 7.08 15.06
C VAL A 142 13.90 6.78 15.11
N GLY A 143 14.72 7.82 14.91
CA GLY A 143 16.15 7.66 14.80
C GLY A 143 16.71 6.84 15.95
N GLY A 144 17.41 5.80 15.55
CA GLY A 144 18.25 5.03 16.47
C GLY A 144 19.52 5.81 16.75
#